data_37b25c20d97d2bcfbf7058a3aa593437
#
_entry.id   37b25c20d97d2bcfbf7058a3aa593437
#
_cell.length_a   1.000
_cell.length_b   1.000
_cell.length_c   1.000
_cell.angle_alpha   90.00
_cell.angle_beta   90.00
_cell.angle_gamma   90.00
#
_symmetry.space_group_name_H-M   'P 1'
#
loop_
_entity.id
_entity.type
_entity.pdbx_description
1 polymer ?
#
loop_
_entity_poly.entity_id
_entity_poly.type
_entity_poly.pdbx_seq_one_letter_code
_entity_poly.pdbx_strand_id
1 'polypeptide(L)'
;NLEVLACADVPETGAAIAVLRPDMVAVEPPELIGTGISVSKAKPEVITNSVKLIREVNSEVKILTGAGISTGEDVYVAIKLGTVGVLVASAIVKAKDVYQVMREMAEAAVKALEEASE
;
A
#
# COMPACT_ATOMS: atom_id res chain seq x y z
N ASN A 1 -9.61 21.69 -6.23
CA ASN A 1 -8.92 20.51 -6.76
C ASN A 1 -8.67 19.50 -5.64
N LEU A 2 -9.15 18.28 -5.84
CA LEU A 2 -8.95 17.17 -4.91
C LEU A 2 -8.31 16.01 -5.66
N GLU A 3 -7.41 15.30 -5.00
CA GLU A 3 -6.94 14.01 -5.47
C GLU A 3 -7.86 12.92 -4.94
N VAL A 4 -8.08 11.88 -5.73
CA VAL A 4 -8.92 10.74 -5.39
C VAL A 4 -8.04 9.52 -5.15
N LEU A 5 -8.18 8.92 -3.97
CA LEU A 5 -7.66 7.60 -3.67
C LEU A 5 -8.85 6.65 -3.54
N ALA A 6 -8.92 5.67 -4.43
CA ALA A 6 -9.98 4.66 -4.42
C ALA A 6 -9.45 3.35 -3.84
N CYS A 7 -10.21 2.73 -2.97
CA CYS A 7 -9.85 1.47 -2.32
C CYS A 7 -10.59 0.29 -2.94
N ALA A 8 -9.90 -0.84 -3.04
CA ALA A 8 -10.44 -2.10 -3.53
C ALA A 8 -10.08 -3.24 -2.57
N ASP A 9 -10.89 -4.27 -2.57
CA ASP A 9 -10.72 -5.46 -1.72
C ASP A 9 -9.79 -6.52 -2.36
N VAL A 10 -9.81 -6.61 -3.69
CA VAL A 10 -9.00 -7.58 -4.45
C VAL A 10 -8.33 -6.92 -5.65
N PRO A 11 -7.27 -7.53 -6.22
CA PRO A 11 -6.53 -6.97 -7.36
C PRO A 11 -7.41 -6.67 -8.58
N GLU A 12 -8.37 -7.54 -8.89
CA GLU A 12 -9.28 -7.41 -10.03
C GLU A 12 -10.19 -6.19 -9.92
N THR A 13 -10.72 -5.93 -8.72
CA THR A 13 -11.50 -4.72 -8.42
C THR A 13 -10.62 -3.47 -8.54
N GLY A 14 -9.38 -3.54 -8.06
CA GLY A 14 -8.39 -2.47 -8.22
C GLY A 14 -8.14 -2.12 -9.67
N ALA A 15 -7.98 -3.11 -10.53
CA ALA A 15 -7.82 -2.92 -11.97
C ALA A 15 -9.06 -2.30 -12.62
N ALA A 16 -10.26 -2.76 -12.26
CA ALA A 16 -11.51 -2.19 -12.76
C ALA A 16 -11.66 -0.70 -12.38
N ILE A 17 -11.34 -0.34 -11.14
CA ILE A 17 -11.34 1.05 -10.66
C ILE A 17 -10.31 1.90 -11.41
N ALA A 18 -9.14 1.35 -11.70
CA ALA A 18 -8.06 2.05 -12.39
C ALA A 18 -8.45 2.53 -13.80
N VAL A 19 -9.43 1.89 -14.44
CA VAL A 19 -10.01 2.33 -15.73
C VAL A 19 -10.63 3.72 -15.62
N LEU A 20 -11.17 4.07 -14.46
CA LEU A 20 -11.78 5.38 -14.18
C LEU A 20 -10.74 6.48 -13.95
N ARG A 21 -9.47 6.15 -13.93
CA ARG A 21 -8.34 7.07 -13.79
C ARG A 21 -8.34 7.91 -12.51
N PRO A 22 -8.53 7.32 -11.32
CA PRO A 22 -8.28 8.04 -10.08
C PRO A 22 -6.79 8.36 -9.97
N ASP A 23 -6.42 9.26 -9.07
CA ASP A 23 -5.02 9.61 -8.82
C ASP A 23 -4.27 8.42 -8.18
N MET A 24 -4.95 7.71 -7.30
CA MET A 24 -4.39 6.58 -6.55
C MET A 24 -5.41 5.44 -6.42
N VAL A 25 -4.91 4.21 -6.39
CA VAL A 25 -5.68 3.01 -6.04
C VAL A 25 -4.95 2.25 -4.93
N ALA A 26 -5.66 1.89 -3.88
CA ALA A 26 -5.16 1.04 -2.82
C ALA A 26 -5.92 -0.28 -2.80
N VAL A 27 -5.19 -1.39 -2.73
CA VAL A 27 -5.79 -2.72 -2.57
C VAL A 27 -5.56 -3.20 -1.13
N GLU A 28 -6.65 -3.52 -0.45
CA GLU A 28 -6.66 -3.91 0.96
C GLU A 28 -7.50 -5.17 1.16
N PRO A 29 -6.87 -6.35 1.37
CA PRO A 29 -7.60 -7.57 1.73
C PRO A 29 -8.39 -7.36 3.02
N PRO A 30 -9.74 -7.40 3.00
CA PRO A 30 -10.55 -7.04 4.16
C PRO A 30 -10.32 -7.93 5.38
N GLU A 31 -9.95 -9.19 5.17
CA GLU A 31 -9.65 -10.14 6.24
C GLU A 31 -8.40 -9.78 7.07
N LEU A 32 -7.54 -8.91 6.56
CA LEU A 32 -6.32 -8.47 7.26
C LEU A 32 -6.47 -7.09 7.91
N ILE A 33 -7.51 -6.32 7.56
CA ILE A 33 -7.71 -4.98 8.09
C ILE A 33 -7.88 -5.03 9.62
N GLY A 34 -7.09 -4.25 10.34
CA GLY A 34 -7.15 -4.16 11.80
C GLY A 34 -6.58 -5.35 12.56
N THR A 35 -6.03 -6.35 11.89
CA THR A 35 -5.48 -7.56 12.53
C THR A 35 -4.06 -7.37 13.06
N GLY A 36 -3.31 -6.39 12.55
CA GLY A 36 -1.88 -6.26 12.77
C GLY A 36 -1.04 -7.28 11.99
N ILE A 37 -1.69 -8.13 11.18
CA ILE A 37 -1.02 -9.07 10.28
C ILE A 37 -0.92 -8.40 8.91
N SER A 38 0.28 -8.02 8.54
CA SER A 38 0.55 -7.25 7.32
C SER A 38 0.26 -8.04 6.06
N VAL A 39 -0.42 -7.42 5.09
CA VAL A 39 -0.58 -7.94 3.74
C VAL A 39 0.76 -8.24 3.07
N SER A 40 1.78 -7.42 3.31
CA SER A 40 3.12 -7.61 2.73
C SER A 40 3.82 -8.90 3.18
N LYS A 41 3.45 -9.41 4.34
CA LYS A 41 3.99 -10.67 4.89
C LYS A 41 3.05 -11.86 4.67
N ALA A 42 1.75 -11.68 4.93
CA ALA A 42 0.76 -12.74 4.87
C ALA A 42 0.33 -13.10 3.45
N LYS A 43 0.22 -12.09 2.58
CA LYS A 43 -0.30 -12.23 1.20
C LYS A 43 0.46 -11.34 0.21
N PRO A 44 1.80 -11.49 0.06
CA PRO A 44 2.58 -10.67 -0.85
C PRO A 44 2.10 -10.77 -2.30
N GLU A 45 1.49 -11.89 -2.69
CA GLU A 45 0.90 -12.11 -4.01
C GLU A 45 -0.27 -11.15 -4.31
N VAL A 46 -1.00 -10.70 -3.30
CA VAL A 46 -2.06 -9.69 -3.48
C VAL A 46 -1.43 -8.38 -3.95
N ILE A 47 -0.29 -8.01 -3.41
CA ILE A 47 0.42 -6.78 -3.80
C ILE A 47 0.96 -6.91 -5.22
N THR A 48 1.70 -7.97 -5.53
CA THR A 48 2.30 -8.17 -6.86
C THR A 48 1.25 -8.32 -7.95
N ASN A 49 0.15 -9.04 -7.69
CA ASN A 49 -0.96 -9.17 -8.62
C ASN A 49 -1.68 -7.83 -8.83
N SER A 50 -1.87 -7.03 -7.77
CA SER A 50 -2.45 -5.69 -7.87
C SER A 50 -1.62 -4.80 -8.78
N VAL A 51 -0.31 -4.75 -8.56
CA VAL A 51 0.60 -3.95 -9.39
C VAL A 51 0.51 -4.40 -10.85
N LYS A 52 0.58 -5.70 -11.11
CA LYS A 52 0.50 -6.25 -12.46
C LYS A 52 -0.80 -5.86 -13.16
N LEU A 53 -1.95 -6.22 -12.57
CA LEU A 53 -3.26 -6.01 -13.20
C LEU A 53 -3.59 -4.52 -13.37
N ILE A 54 -3.28 -3.69 -12.39
CA ILE A 54 -3.54 -2.25 -12.47
C ILE A 54 -2.66 -1.63 -13.56
N ARG A 55 -1.39 -1.99 -13.66
CA ARG A 55 -0.48 -1.46 -14.68
C ARG A 55 -0.87 -1.86 -16.10
N GLU A 56 -1.52 -3.00 -16.29
CA GLU A 56 -2.04 -3.42 -17.61
C GLU A 56 -3.14 -2.49 -18.13
N VAL A 57 -3.93 -1.88 -17.25
CA VAL A 57 -5.05 -0.99 -17.62
C VAL A 57 -4.75 0.49 -17.43
N ASN A 58 -3.84 0.84 -16.54
CA ASN A 58 -3.45 2.23 -16.27
C ASN A 58 -1.99 2.29 -15.78
N SER A 59 -1.11 2.77 -16.66
CA SER A 59 0.33 2.87 -16.36
C SER A 59 0.70 4.02 -15.43
N GLU A 60 -0.18 5.00 -15.22
CA GLU A 60 0.14 6.25 -14.53
C GLU A 60 -0.40 6.32 -13.08
N VAL A 61 -1.46 5.57 -12.76
CA VAL A 61 -2.05 5.59 -11.43
C VAL A 61 -1.06 5.17 -10.35
N LYS A 62 -1.05 5.88 -9.24
CA LYS A 62 -0.24 5.52 -8.07
C LYS A 62 -0.89 4.34 -7.36
N ILE A 63 -0.14 3.27 -7.15
CA ILE A 63 -0.64 2.04 -6.54
C ILE A 63 -0.15 1.96 -5.10
N LEU A 64 -1.08 1.87 -4.17
CA LEU A 64 -0.83 1.65 -2.76
C LEU A 64 -1.38 0.30 -2.33
N THR A 65 -0.95 -0.16 -1.18
CA THR A 65 -1.55 -1.31 -0.51
C THR A 65 -1.77 -1.00 0.97
N GLY A 66 -2.65 -1.73 1.59
CA GLY A 66 -2.94 -1.61 3.01
C GLY A 66 -3.39 -2.95 3.58
N ALA A 67 -3.96 -2.89 4.75
CA ALA A 67 -4.37 -3.99 5.60
C ALA A 67 -3.23 -4.56 6.46
N GLY A 68 -3.36 -4.38 7.75
CA GLY A 68 -2.46 -4.91 8.77
C GLY A 68 -1.06 -4.32 8.80
N ILE A 69 -0.76 -3.32 7.99
CA ILE A 69 0.53 -2.61 8.00
C ILE A 69 0.73 -1.97 9.38
N SER A 70 1.81 -2.32 10.07
CA SER A 70 2.05 -1.88 11.44
C SER A 70 3.48 -1.46 11.75
N THR A 71 4.45 -1.81 10.91
CA THR A 71 5.87 -1.51 11.13
C THR A 71 6.52 -0.90 9.89
N GLY A 72 7.70 -0.29 10.06
CA GLY A 72 8.52 0.17 8.94
C GLY A 72 8.90 -0.98 8.00
N GLU A 73 9.16 -2.17 8.53
CA GLU A 73 9.47 -3.36 7.71
C GLU A 73 8.29 -3.71 6.78
N ASP A 74 7.06 -3.62 7.26
CA ASP A 74 5.88 -3.87 6.43
C ASP A 74 5.80 -2.88 5.26
N VAL A 75 6.11 -1.61 5.52
CA VAL A 75 6.16 -0.55 4.50
C VAL A 75 7.27 -0.82 3.50
N TYR A 76 8.48 -1.14 3.97
CA TYR A 76 9.61 -1.47 3.14
C TYR A 76 9.30 -2.60 2.16
N VAL A 77 8.76 -3.72 2.67
CA VAL A 77 8.40 -4.87 1.84
C VAL A 77 7.31 -4.52 0.82
N ALA A 78 6.28 -3.77 1.22
CA ALA A 78 5.21 -3.36 0.31
C ALA A 78 5.75 -2.56 -0.89
N ILE A 79 6.65 -1.62 -0.65
CA ILE A 79 7.27 -0.81 -1.71
C ILE A 79 8.19 -1.67 -2.58
N LYS A 80 8.98 -2.56 -1.99
CA LYS A 80 9.82 -3.49 -2.76
C LYS A 80 9.01 -4.43 -3.66
N LEU A 81 7.74 -4.70 -3.31
CA LEU A 81 6.81 -5.49 -4.13
C LEU A 81 6.16 -4.66 -5.26
N GLY A 82 6.43 -3.36 -5.35
CA GLY A 82 6.07 -2.52 -6.50
C GLY A 82 5.04 -1.42 -6.23
N THR A 83 4.58 -1.23 -4.99
CA THR A 83 3.73 -0.08 -4.65
C THR A 83 4.56 1.18 -4.45
N VAL A 84 3.91 2.35 -4.50
CA VAL A 84 4.55 3.63 -4.21
C VAL A 84 4.28 4.12 -2.77
N GLY A 85 3.49 3.38 -2.01
CA GLY A 85 3.13 3.72 -0.65
C GLY A 85 2.16 2.74 -0.03
N VAL A 86 1.70 3.06 1.17
CA VAL A 86 0.79 2.24 1.96
C VAL A 86 -0.36 3.06 2.55
N LEU A 87 -1.47 2.39 2.89
CA LEU A 87 -2.51 2.91 3.74
C LEU A 87 -2.38 2.31 5.14
N VAL A 88 -2.35 3.17 6.15
CA VAL A 88 -2.21 2.78 7.55
C VAL A 88 -3.22 3.54 8.40
N ALA A 89 -3.90 2.86 9.29
CA ALA A 89 -4.84 3.48 10.21
C ALA A 89 -4.50 3.13 11.67
N SER A 90 -4.91 1.97 12.15
CA SER A 90 -4.84 1.62 13.59
C SER A 90 -3.42 1.62 14.15
N ALA A 91 -2.42 1.21 13.40
CA ALA A 91 -1.03 1.22 13.85
C ALA A 91 -0.51 2.64 14.18
N ILE A 92 -1.04 3.66 13.51
CA ILE A 92 -0.70 5.05 13.78
C ILE A 92 -1.63 5.65 14.84
N VAL A 93 -2.97 5.60 14.63
CA VAL A 93 -3.93 6.27 15.51
C VAL A 93 -3.97 5.71 16.92
N LYS A 94 -3.62 4.43 17.11
CA LYS A 94 -3.57 3.76 18.42
C LYS A 94 -2.16 3.72 19.03
N ALA A 95 -1.16 4.27 18.35
CA ALA A 95 0.22 4.28 18.84
C ALA A 95 0.36 5.17 20.07
N LYS A 96 1.19 4.75 21.03
CA LYS A 96 1.57 5.58 22.17
C LYS A 96 2.39 6.79 21.72
N ASP A 97 3.28 6.60 20.75
CA ASP A 97 4.08 7.63 20.13
C ASP A 97 3.82 7.61 18.61
N VAL A 98 2.85 8.41 18.19
CA VAL A 98 2.43 8.54 16.78
C VAL A 98 3.59 9.05 15.92
N TYR A 99 4.34 10.03 16.42
CA TYR A 99 5.46 10.60 15.68
C TYR A 99 6.54 9.55 15.39
N GLN A 100 6.91 8.76 16.37
CA GLN A 100 7.93 7.72 16.21
C GLN A 100 7.51 6.66 15.19
N VAL A 101 6.26 6.19 15.27
CA VAL A 101 5.74 5.20 14.32
C VAL A 101 5.73 5.76 12.89
N MET A 102 5.23 6.98 12.70
CA MET A 102 5.21 7.62 11.39
C MET A 102 6.62 7.85 10.84
N ARG A 103 7.55 8.24 11.69
CA ARG A 103 8.95 8.44 11.31
C ARG A 103 9.59 7.14 10.83
N GLU A 104 9.45 6.06 11.58
CA GLU A 104 9.97 4.74 11.20
C GLU A 104 9.41 4.25 9.86
N MET A 105 8.11 4.43 9.65
CA MET A 105 7.46 4.08 8.40
C MET A 105 7.96 4.95 7.23
N ALA A 106 8.12 6.25 7.45
CA ALA A 106 8.64 7.16 6.42
C ALA A 106 10.10 6.86 6.05
N GLU A 107 10.95 6.61 7.03
CA GLU A 107 12.35 6.23 6.81
C GLU A 107 12.45 4.91 6.02
N ALA A 108 11.61 3.93 6.35
CA ALA A 108 11.54 2.67 5.62
C ALA A 108 11.06 2.85 4.18
N ALA A 109 10.08 3.74 3.94
CA ALA A 109 9.60 4.06 2.61
C ALA A 109 10.70 4.71 1.75
N VAL A 110 11.39 5.69 2.30
CA VAL A 110 12.51 6.37 1.61
C VAL A 110 13.58 5.37 1.23
N LYS A 111 14.01 4.53 2.17
CA LYS A 111 15.01 3.49 1.92
C LYS A 111 14.60 2.55 0.78
N ALA A 112 13.36 2.06 0.82
CA ALA A 112 12.86 1.15 -0.21
C ALA A 112 12.82 1.79 -1.61
N LEU A 113 12.42 3.07 -1.69
CA LEU A 113 12.36 3.83 -2.94
C LEU A 113 13.75 4.15 -3.48
N GLU A 114 14.69 4.52 -2.63
CA GLU A 114 16.09 4.75 -3.04
C GLU A 114 16.71 3.49 -3.63
N GLU A 115 16.57 2.35 -2.98
CA GLU A 115 17.06 1.05 -3.45
C GLU A 115 16.37 0.58 -4.75
N ALA A 116 15.14 0.98 -5.01
CA ALA A 116 14.43 0.66 -6.24
C ALA A 116 14.90 1.50 -7.43
N SER A 117 15.57 2.64 -7.17
CA SER A 117 16.10 3.56 -8.20
C SER A 117 17.52 3.18 -8.66
N GLU A 118 18.17 2.26 -7.96
CA GLU A 118 19.51 1.71 -8.32
C GLU A 118 19.38 0.57 -9.34
#